data_1ab0aee7c203d96d8556eafbdee91c4e
#
_entry.id   1ab0aee7c203d96d8556eafbdee91c4e
#
_cell.length_a   1.000
_cell.length_b   1.000
_cell.length_c   1.000
_cell.angle_alpha   90.00
_cell.angle_beta   90.00
_cell.angle_gamma   90.00
#
_symmetry.space_group_name_H-M   'P 1'
#
loop_
_entity.id
_entity.type
_entity.pdbx_description
1 polymer ?
#
loop_
_entity_poly.entity_id
_entity_poly.type
_entity_poly.pdbx_seq_one_letter_code
_entity_poly.pdbx_strand_id
1 'polypeptide(L)'
;MSDSTFDLFDSELDEFDPLEDTGADEEEDEGGDIAAISAATDTPGEQPAESVDTRTPEERIDDLFKSMAPRRKVLLGILAFVEEPQTVTDVNAHVDKLQEDNFSVYTAANLCSLLERAGAIERVTADGTPADEVETEPKTVVVDGVEYLEAAEPVEVFWRITEAGQAKLDSDKPIDRLRALLEEDAKYATIYKRILMLCNDASGATTPTINGVVDNDPLVQKPRLYAPHFVDKLEKCDALEWRKAWFTTEIGKQGLEMLADVVDEPTAEYEEN
;
A
#
# COMPACT_ATOMS: atom_id res chain seq x y z
N MET A 1 -46.02 -12.39 -44.67
CA MET A 1 -46.61 -13.37 -43.77
C MET A 1 -45.43 -13.87 -42.91
N SER A 2 -45.20 -13.58 -41.66
CA SER A 2 -45.94 -12.90 -40.62
C SER A 2 -44.88 -12.15 -39.77
N ASP A 3 -45.26 -10.93 -39.45
CA ASP A 3 -44.67 -10.13 -38.40
C ASP A 3 -44.76 -10.87 -37.06
N SER A 4 -43.69 -10.85 -36.28
CA SER A 4 -43.73 -11.08 -34.85
C SER A 4 -42.80 -10.06 -34.19
N THR A 5 -43.34 -8.87 -33.98
CA THR A 5 -42.88 -7.86 -33.05
C THR A 5 -42.94 -8.45 -31.65
N PHE A 6 -41.78 -8.54 -31.00
CA PHE A 6 -41.67 -8.84 -29.59
C PHE A 6 -41.75 -7.54 -28.80
N ASP A 7 -42.96 -7.22 -28.35
CA ASP A 7 -43.20 -6.23 -27.31
C ASP A 7 -42.87 -6.86 -25.97
N LEU A 8 -41.74 -6.44 -25.39
CA LEU A 8 -41.35 -6.78 -24.03
C LEU A 8 -40.63 -5.58 -23.43
N PHE A 9 -41.37 -4.54 -23.05
CA PHE A 9 -40.95 -3.59 -22.04
C PHE A 9 -42.16 -2.74 -21.64
N ASP A 10 -43.06 -3.39 -20.90
CA ASP A 10 -44.00 -2.65 -20.05
C ASP A 10 -43.93 -3.37 -18.68
N SER A 11 -42.90 -3.01 -17.90
CA SER A 11 -42.85 -3.29 -16.49
C SER A 11 -42.84 -1.96 -15.76
N GLU A 12 -43.98 -1.69 -15.16
CA GLU A 12 -44.21 -0.64 -14.20
C GLU A 12 -43.02 -0.52 -13.26
N LEU A 13 -42.29 0.58 -13.38
CA LEU A 13 -41.37 1.02 -12.35
C LEU A 13 -42.24 1.50 -11.20
N ASP A 14 -42.41 0.65 -10.17
CA ASP A 14 -42.91 1.07 -8.88
C ASP A 14 -42.03 2.22 -8.39
N GLU A 15 -42.64 3.39 -8.34
CA GLU A 15 -42.07 4.61 -7.79
C GLU A 15 -41.84 4.35 -6.31
N PHE A 16 -40.63 3.96 -5.92
CA PHE A 16 -40.20 3.87 -4.54
C PHE A 16 -40.09 5.29 -3.99
N ASP A 17 -41.11 5.76 -3.28
CA ASP A 17 -41.06 6.99 -2.50
C ASP A 17 -40.51 6.69 -1.10
N PRO A 18 -39.27 7.12 -0.77
CA PRO A 18 -38.68 6.87 0.53
C PRO A 18 -39.29 7.67 1.69
N LEU A 19 -40.33 8.44 1.45
CA LEU A 19 -40.95 9.30 2.45
C LEU A 19 -42.38 8.82 2.87
N GLU A 20 -42.94 7.77 2.26
CA GLU A 20 -44.29 7.29 2.58
C GLU A 20 -44.34 6.19 3.69
N ASP A 21 -43.21 5.67 4.15
CA ASP A 21 -43.20 4.66 5.24
C ASP A 21 -42.75 5.24 6.59
N THR A 22 -43.50 6.23 7.08
CA THR A 22 -43.50 6.57 8.49
C THR A 22 -44.83 6.12 9.13
N GLY A 23 -44.99 4.79 9.19
CA GLY A 23 -45.97 4.16 10.02
C GLY A 23 -45.62 4.38 11.51
N ALA A 24 -46.33 5.32 12.13
CA ALA A 24 -46.24 5.55 13.54
C ALA A 24 -46.86 4.35 14.30
N ASP A 25 -46.01 3.49 14.83
CA ASP A 25 -46.42 2.64 15.97
C ASP A 25 -46.12 3.42 17.28
N GLU A 26 -47.18 3.97 17.83
CA GLU A 26 -47.21 4.52 19.20
C GLU A 26 -47.09 3.36 20.19
N GLU A 27 -45.86 3.10 20.68
CA GLU A 27 -45.72 2.39 21.96
C GLU A 27 -45.33 3.41 23.04
N GLU A 28 -46.30 3.64 23.94
CA GLU A 28 -46.11 4.34 25.19
C GLU A 28 -45.06 3.64 26.04
N ASP A 29 -43.90 4.25 26.26
CA ASP A 29 -42.98 3.86 27.32
C ASP A 29 -42.72 5.02 28.27
N GLU A 30 -42.82 4.65 29.54
CA GLU A 30 -42.94 5.49 30.70
C GLU A 30 -41.74 6.38 30.99
N GLY A 31 -42.04 7.55 31.56
CA GLY A 31 -41.15 8.61 31.97
C GLY A 31 -39.79 8.22 32.56
N GLY A 32 -38.78 8.59 31.87
CA GLY A 32 -37.40 8.71 32.35
C GLY A 32 -36.97 10.17 32.35
N ASP A 33 -36.66 10.70 33.53
CA ASP A 33 -36.22 12.05 33.84
C ASP A 33 -35.28 12.70 32.83
N ILE A 34 -35.80 13.60 31.97
CA ILE A 34 -35.00 14.51 31.15
C ILE A 34 -34.81 15.87 31.83
N ALA A 35 -34.41 15.87 33.10
CA ALA A 35 -34.16 17.10 33.88
C ALA A 35 -32.69 17.29 34.26
N ALA A 36 -31.72 16.78 33.52
CA ALA A 36 -30.29 16.94 33.85
C ALA A 36 -29.36 17.25 32.69
N ILE A 37 -29.85 17.73 31.53
CA ILE A 37 -28.98 18.15 30.42
C ILE A 37 -29.20 19.63 30.07
N SER A 38 -29.16 20.47 31.09
CA SER A 38 -29.19 21.92 30.83
C SER A 38 -28.33 22.68 31.84
N ALA A 39 -27.04 22.41 31.83
CA ALA A 39 -25.99 23.28 32.36
C ALA A 39 -24.59 22.78 31.92
N ALA A 40 -24.39 22.56 30.63
CA ALA A 40 -23.03 22.56 30.08
C ALA A 40 -22.74 23.99 29.68
N THR A 41 -22.17 24.76 30.61
CA THR A 41 -21.51 26.02 30.37
C THR A 41 -20.60 25.91 29.18
N ASP A 42 -20.79 26.83 28.21
CA ASP A 42 -19.84 27.17 27.17
C ASP A 42 -18.49 27.52 27.79
N THR A 43 -17.69 26.53 28.05
CA THR A 43 -16.23 26.72 28.19
C THR A 43 -15.67 26.64 26.75
N PRO A 44 -14.95 27.67 26.28
CA PRO A 44 -14.30 27.60 24.99
C PRO A 44 -13.44 26.33 24.98
N GLY A 45 -13.77 25.37 24.09
CA GLY A 45 -13.15 24.07 24.08
C GLY A 45 -11.64 24.23 23.99
N GLU A 46 -10.95 23.77 25.02
CA GLU A 46 -9.56 23.38 24.90
C GLU A 46 -9.51 22.39 23.72
N GLN A 47 -9.00 22.86 22.60
CA GLN A 47 -8.62 21.95 21.51
C GLN A 47 -7.69 20.94 22.18
N PRO A 48 -7.93 19.63 22.02
CA PRO A 48 -7.01 18.64 22.55
C PRO A 48 -5.64 19.01 22.02
N ALA A 49 -4.73 19.34 22.93
CA ALA A 49 -3.36 19.64 22.58
C ALA A 49 -2.88 18.49 21.69
N GLU A 50 -2.51 18.79 20.44
CA GLU A 50 -1.90 17.80 19.56
C GLU A 50 -0.77 17.18 20.35
N SER A 51 -0.89 15.92 20.67
CA SER A 51 0.14 15.18 21.39
C SER A 51 1.38 15.23 20.52
N VAL A 52 2.34 16.05 20.90
CA VAL A 52 3.63 16.15 20.18
C VAL A 52 4.21 14.74 20.14
N ASP A 53 4.30 14.18 18.95
CA ASP A 53 4.91 12.86 18.76
C ASP A 53 6.39 12.95 19.14
N THR A 54 6.75 12.34 20.26
CA THR A 54 8.11 12.38 20.81
C THR A 54 9.04 11.34 20.21
N ARG A 55 8.54 10.49 19.29
CA ARG A 55 9.33 9.46 18.60
C ARG A 55 10.32 10.11 17.63
N THR A 56 11.47 9.47 17.45
CA THR A 56 12.44 9.90 16.44
C THR A 56 11.91 9.68 15.02
N PRO A 57 12.44 10.37 14.00
CA PRO A 57 12.08 10.10 12.60
C PRO A 57 12.28 8.62 12.23
N GLU A 58 13.37 7.99 12.67
CA GLU A 58 13.66 6.58 12.39
C GLU A 58 12.59 5.66 12.97
N GLU A 59 12.14 5.90 14.22
CA GLU A 59 11.08 5.12 14.86
C GLU A 59 9.75 5.28 14.11
N ARG A 60 9.40 6.49 13.69
CA ARG A 60 8.19 6.76 12.90
C ARG A 60 8.23 6.10 11.53
N ILE A 61 9.38 6.15 10.86
CA ILE A 61 9.61 5.47 9.58
C ILE A 61 9.46 3.95 9.73
N ASP A 62 10.07 3.37 10.76
CA ASP A 62 9.98 1.93 11.02
C ASP A 62 8.52 1.49 11.30
N ASP A 63 7.77 2.27 12.07
CA ASP A 63 6.37 2.00 12.33
C ASP A 63 5.51 2.15 11.07
N LEU A 64 5.79 3.13 10.22
CA LEU A 64 5.15 3.28 8.91
C LEU A 64 5.39 2.03 8.05
N PHE A 65 6.65 1.58 7.93
CA PHE A 65 6.99 0.41 7.13
C PHE A 65 6.41 -0.90 7.69
N LYS A 66 6.21 -1.01 9.00
CA LYS A 66 5.49 -2.13 9.62
C LYS A 66 4.00 -2.10 9.31
N SER A 67 3.36 -0.95 9.48
CA SER A 67 1.91 -0.78 9.23
C SER A 67 1.55 -0.90 7.76
N MET A 68 2.45 -0.45 6.87
CA MET A 68 2.31 -0.46 5.42
C MET A 68 3.11 -1.59 4.75
N ALA A 69 3.34 -2.70 5.45
CA ALA A 69 4.14 -3.82 4.95
C ALA A 69 3.76 -4.30 3.52
N PRO A 70 2.47 -4.40 3.14
CA PRO A 70 2.09 -4.76 1.77
C PRO A 70 2.48 -3.72 0.71
N ARG A 71 2.81 -2.49 1.11
CA ARG A 71 3.21 -1.38 0.23
C ARG A 71 4.68 -1.02 0.36
N ARG A 72 5.45 -1.81 1.12
CA ARG A 72 6.88 -1.61 1.36
C ARG A 72 7.65 -1.30 0.08
N LYS A 73 7.46 -2.08 -0.99
CA LYS A 73 8.14 -1.93 -2.27
C LYS A 73 7.87 -0.57 -2.92
N VAL A 74 6.62 -0.09 -2.84
CA VAL A 74 6.24 1.22 -3.38
C VAL A 74 6.87 2.34 -2.54
N LEU A 75 6.83 2.23 -1.20
CA LEU A 75 7.46 3.22 -0.30
C LEU A 75 8.97 3.33 -0.55
N LEU A 76 9.68 2.20 -0.67
CA LEU A 76 11.10 2.19 -1.01
C LEU A 76 11.36 2.74 -2.41
N GLY A 77 10.50 2.43 -3.37
CA GLY A 77 10.57 2.98 -4.73
C GLY A 77 10.44 4.50 -4.76
N ILE A 78 9.56 5.07 -3.90
CA ILE A 78 9.46 6.53 -3.75
C ILE A 78 10.75 7.09 -3.15
N LEU A 79 11.26 6.52 -2.06
CA LEU A 79 12.50 6.97 -1.42
C LEU A 79 13.68 6.99 -2.41
N ALA A 80 13.86 5.90 -3.16
CA ALA A 80 14.91 5.81 -4.17
C ALA A 80 14.74 6.83 -5.32
N PHE A 81 13.47 7.13 -5.69
CA PHE A 81 13.21 8.09 -6.77
C PHE A 81 13.47 9.54 -6.36
N VAL A 82 13.29 9.87 -5.08
CA VAL A 82 13.48 11.23 -4.54
C VAL A 82 14.84 11.45 -3.85
N GLU A 83 15.83 10.57 -4.10
CA GLU A 83 17.23 10.83 -3.71
C GLU A 83 17.73 12.15 -4.31
N GLU A 84 17.37 12.41 -5.57
CA GLU A 84 17.45 13.72 -6.20
C GLU A 84 16.08 14.41 -6.12
N PRO A 85 15.99 15.74 -5.92
CA PRO A 85 14.71 16.44 -5.85
C PRO A 85 13.85 16.19 -7.09
N GLN A 86 12.61 15.77 -6.91
CA GLN A 86 11.66 15.43 -7.98
C GLN A 86 10.38 16.24 -7.87
N THR A 87 9.81 16.61 -9.01
CA THR A 87 8.52 17.31 -9.02
C THR A 87 7.40 16.42 -8.52
N VAL A 88 6.34 17.01 -7.98
CA VAL A 88 5.14 16.26 -7.57
C VAL A 88 4.56 15.44 -8.74
N THR A 89 4.63 15.99 -9.96
CA THR A 89 4.12 15.33 -11.17
C THR A 89 4.93 14.07 -11.51
N ASP A 90 6.26 14.17 -11.43
CA ASP A 90 7.15 13.04 -11.75
C ASP A 90 7.02 11.93 -10.70
N VAL A 91 6.90 12.28 -9.41
CA VAL A 91 6.65 11.31 -8.33
C VAL A 91 5.30 10.62 -8.54
N ASN A 92 4.24 11.35 -8.91
CA ASN A 92 2.94 10.75 -9.22
C ASN A 92 3.05 9.73 -10.36
N ALA A 93 3.66 10.10 -11.47
CA ALA A 93 3.87 9.21 -12.61
C ALA A 93 4.71 7.97 -12.26
N HIS A 94 5.73 8.15 -11.40
CA HIS A 94 6.56 7.05 -10.91
C HIS A 94 5.76 6.07 -10.06
N VAL A 95 4.94 6.57 -9.11
CA VAL A 95 4.09 5.74 -8.24
C VAL A 95 3.03 5.00 -9.06
N ASP A 96 2.40 5.65 -10.03
CA ASP A 96 1.42 5.01 -10.92
C ASP A 96 2.06 3.82 -11.65
N LYS A 97 3.30 3.98 -12.12
CA LYS A 97 4.05 2.89 -12.75
C LYS A 97 4.39 1.76 -11.77
N LEU A 98 4.78 2.08 -10.53
CA LEU A 98 5.05 1.07 -9.49
C LEU A 98 3.80 0.26 -9.11
N GLN A 99 2.62 0.84 -9.29
CA GLN A 99 1.33 0.24 -8.96
C GLN A 99 0.56 -0.30 -10.17
N GLU A 100 1.15 -0.28 -11.38
CA GLU A 100 0.49 -0.66 -12.63
C GLU A 100 -0.13 -2.06 -12.58
N ASP A 101 0.59 -3.04 -12.02
CA ASP A 101 0.14 -4.43 -11.90
C ASP A 101 -0.49 -4.76 -10.52
N ASN A 102 -0.50 -3.82 -9.57
CA ASN A 102 -0.99 -4.01 -8.21
C ASN A 102 -1.94 -2.89 -7.80
N PHE A 103 -3.25 -3.12 -7.97
CA PHE A 103 -4.25 -2.14 -7.57
C PHE A 103 -4.11 -1.71 -6.11
N SER A 104 -4.12 -0.40 -5.88
CA SER A 104 -4.02 0.21 -4.56
C SER A 104 -5.04 1.34 -4.41
N VAL A 105 -5.63 1.44 -3.23
CA VAL A 105 -6.44 2.60 -2.84
C VAL A 105 -5.59 3.82 -2.45
N TYR A 106 -4.28 3.61 -2.25
CA TYR A 106 -3.36 4.69 -1.89
C TYR A 106 -2.84 5.37 -3.16
N THR A 107 -3.11 6.66 -3.28
CA THR A 107 -2.55 7.52 -4.32
C THR A 107 -1.11 7.92 -3.98
N ALA A 108 -0.36 8.42 -4.96
CA ALA A 108 0.98 8.96 -4.72
C ALA A 108 0.96 10.06 -3.64
N ALA A 109 -0.02 10.96 -3.68
CA ALA A 109 -0.17 12.03 -2.68
C ALA A 109 -0.36 11.45 -1.26
N ASN A 110 -1.16 10.38 -1.09
CA ASN A 110 -1.32 9.73 0.21
C ASN A 110 -0.01 9.12 0.71
N LEU A 111 0.72 8.41 -0.16
CA LEU A 111 1.98 7.75 0.20
C LEU A 111 3.07 8.77 0.54
N CYS A 112 3.20 9.85 -0.25
CA CYS A 112 4.13 10.94 0.05
C CYS A 112 3.78 11.64 1.37
N SER A 113 2.50 11.92 1.63
CA SER A 113 2.06 12.50 2.92
C SER A 113 2.40 11.61 4.12
N LEU A 114 2.29 10.28 3.98
CA LEU A 114 2.68 9.33 5.02
C LEU A 114 4.18 9.34 5.25
N LEU A 115 4.99 9.35 4.17
CA LEU A 115 6.45 9.43 4.25
C LEU A 115 6.92 10.75 4.84
N GLU A 116 6.29 11.88 4.46
CA GLU A 116 6.57 13.22 5.01
C GLU A 116 6.30 13.28 6.52
N ARG A 117 5.12 12.82 6.96
CA ARG A 117 4.77 12.77 8.38
C ARG A 117 5.73 11.89 9.20
N ALA A 118 6.21 10.81 8.61
CA ALA A 118 7.21 9.95 9.23
C ALA A 118 8.59 10.63 9.27
N GLY A 119 8.83 11.64 8.43
CA GLY A 119 10.10 12.33 8.32
C GLY A 119 11.08 11.66 7.35
N ALA A 120 10.59 10.81 6.44
CA ALA A 120 11.41 10.12 5.45
C ALA A 120 11.68 10.94 4.19
N ILE A 121 10.76 11.84 3.84
CA ILE A 121 10.89 12.83 2.76
C ILE A 121 10.44 14.20 3.24
N GLU A 122 10.84 15.21 2.53
CA GLU A 122 10.49 16.62 2.82
C GLU A 122 10.14 17.37 1.54
N ARG A 123 9.39 18.45 1.68
CA ARG A 123 9.12 19.38 0.58
C ARG A 123 10.15 20.48 0.54
N VAL A 124 10.76 20.66 -0.62
CA VAL A 124 11.75 21.72 -0.84
C VAL A 124 11.38 22.53 -2.08
N THR A 125 11.90 23.74 -2.15
CA THR A 125 11.84 24.59 -3.33
C THR A 125 12.98 24.25 -4.31
N ALA A 126 13.01 24.87 -5.49
CA ALA A 126 14.03 24.62 -6.50
C ALA A 126 15.46 24.94 -6.03
N ASP A 127 15.62 25.81 -5.06
CA ASP A 127 16.90 26.17 -4.44
C ASP A 127 17.26 25.28 -3.22
N GLY A 128 16.38 24.32 -2.87
CA GLY A 128 16.59 23.36 -1.79
C GLY A 128 16.17 23.84 -0.40
N THR A 129 15.55 25.01 -0.30
CA THR A 129 14.98 25.52 0.96
C THR A 129 13.74 24.73 1.33
N PRO A 130 13.52 24.33 2.61
CA PRO A 130 12.28 23.70 3.03
C PRO A 130 11.07 24.57 2.66
N ALA A 131 10.05 23.95 2.07
CA ALA A 131 8.87 24.70 1.58
C ALA A 131 8.11 25.40 2.70
N ASP A 132 8.17 24.87 3.92
CA ASP A 132 7.51 25.42 5.10
C ASP A 132 8.22 26.67 5.67
N GLU A 133 9.49 26.92 5.27
CA GLU A 133 10.27 28.09 5.66
C GLU A 133 10.13 29.26 4.67
N VAL A 134 9.46 29.03 3.52
CA VAL A 134 9.26 30.06 2.51
C VAL A 134 8.09 30.95 2.91
N GLU A 135 8.41 32.19 3.33
CA GLU A 135 7.39 33.21 3.58
C GLU A 135 6.73 33.64 2.27
N THR A 136 5.47 33.25 2.10
CA THR A 136 4.62 33.72 1.01
C THR A 136 3.75 34.88 1.51
N GLU A 137 4.25 36.10 1.44
CA GLU A 137 3.43 37.27 1.79
C GLU A 137 2.44 37.60 0.66
N PRO A 138 1.13 37.69 0.97
CA PRO A 138 0.15 38.13 0.00
C PRO A 138 0.45 39.61 -0.36
N LYS A 139 0.42 39.91 -1.65
CA LYS A 139 0.64 41.31 -2.13
C LYS A 139 -0.68 42.07 -2.02
N THR A 140 -0.62 43.26 -1.44
CA THR A 140 -1.74 44.21 -1.49
C THR A 140 -1.74 44.94 -2.83
N VAL A 141 -2.79 44.76 -3.63
CA VAL A 141 -2.99 45.46 -4.91
C VAL A 141 -4.18 46.38 -4.80
N VAL A 142 -4.00 47.65 -5.23
CA VAL A 142 -5.09 48.64 -5.25
C VAL A 142 -5.69 48.69 -6.65
N VAL A 143 -6.97 48.27 -6.79
CA VAL A 143 -7.72 48.39 -8.03
C VAL A 143 -8.93 49.31 -7.79
N ASP A 144 -9.05 50.38 -8.58
CA ASP A 144 -10.12 51.36 -8.48
C ASP A 144 -10.28 52.00 -7.07
N GLY A 145 -9.17 52.16 -6.34
CA GLY A 145 -9.16 52.75 -5.00
C GLY A 145 -9.57 51.77 -3.86
N VAL A 146 -9.76 50.50 -4.17
CA VAL A 146 -10.03 49.43 -3.19
C VAL A 146 -8.79 48.54 -3.08
N GLU A 147 -8.37 48.26 -1.83
CA GLU A 147 -7.26 47.37 -1.55
C GLU A 147 -7.74 45.92 -1.62
N TYR A 148 -7.03 45.11 -2.41
CA TYR A 148 -7.23 43.66 -2.51
C TYR A 148 -5.95 42.97 -2.09
N LEU A 149 -6.12 41.83 -1.36
CA LEU A 149 -5.02 40.92 -1.11
C LEU A 149 -4.94 39.92 -2.28
N GLU A 150 -3.88 40.06 -3.06
CA GLU A 150 -3.56 39.07 -4.13
C GLU A 150 -2.79 37.90 -3.50
N ALA A 151 -3.25 36.69 -3.77
CA ALA A 151 -2.56 35.49 -3.31
C ALA A 151 -1.12 35.48 -3.86
N ALA A 152 -0.17 35.10 -3.03
CA ALA A 152 1.21 34.93 -3.49
C ALA A 152 1.28 33.91 -4.62
N GLU A 153 2.23 34.08 -5.55
CA GLU A 153 2.45 33.07 -6.59
C GLU A 153 2.79 31.73 -5.94
N PRO A 154 2.18 30.62 -6.41
CA PRO A 154 2.46 29.31 -5.85
C PRO A 154 3.94 28.97 -6.06
N VAL A 155 4.61 28.63 -4.98
CA VAL A 155 6.01 28.17 -5.02
C VAL A 155 6.05 26.75 -5.59
N GLU A 156 6.92 26.53 -6.57
CA GLU A 156 7.14 25.18 -7.10
C GLU A 156 7.81 24.31 -6.03
N VAL A 157 7.20 23.17 -5.73
CA VAL A 157 7.61 22.27 -4.64
C VAL A 157 8.11 20.95 -5.22
N PHE A 158 9.23 20.50 -4.68
CA PHE A 158 9.86 19.22 -5.00
C PHE A 158 9.88 18.33 -3.77
N TRP A 159 9.80 17.01 -3.99
CA TRP A 159 10.05 16.02 -2.97
C TRP A 159 11.54 15.67 -2.94
N ARG A 160 12.10 15.60 -1.74
CA ARG A 160 13.48 15.19 -1.50
C ARG A 160 13.53 14.20 -0.33
N ILE A 161 14.41 13.21 -0.40
CA ILE A 161 14.67 12.29 0.70
C ILE A 161 15.39 13.02 1.85
N THR A 162 15.05 12.66 3.09
CA THR A 162 15.76 13.13 4.29
C THR A 162 16.90 12.20 4.64
N GLU A 163 17.77 12.60 5.59
CA GLU A 163 18.83 11.72 6.12
C GLU A 163 18.24 10.43 6.73
N ALA A 164 17.14 10.51 7.48
CA ALA A 164 16.46 9.35 8.06
C ALA A 164 15.82 8.46 6.98
N GLY A 165 15.25 9.05 5.93
CA GLY A 165 14.76 8.32 4.77
C GLY A 165 15.86 7.59 4.02
N GLN A 166 17.03 8.23 3.82
CA GLN A 166 18.19 7.63 3.19
C GLN A 166 18.72 6.46 4.02
N ALA A 167 18.85 6.63 5.34
CA ALA A 167 19.25 5.56 6.24
C ALA A 167 18.32 4.35 6.16
N LYS A 168 17.00 4.60 6.01
CA LYS A 168 16.01 3.54 5.81
C LYS A 168 16.21 2.81 4.49
N LEU A 169 16.43 3.55 3.40
CA LEU A 169 16.69 2.98 2.07
C LEU A 169 17.97 2.12 2.09
N ASP A 170 19.06 2.63 2.65
CA ASP A 170 20.36 1.95 2.74
C ASP A 170 20.31 0.70 3.64
N SER A 171 19.44 0.72 4.65
CA SER A 171 19.26 -0.44 5.56
C SER A 171 18.42 -1.54 4.93
N ASP A 172 17.71 -1.28 3.85
CA ASP A 172 16.87 -2.27 3.18
C ASP A 172 17.73 -3.21 2.34
N LYS A 173 17.89 -4.43 2.83
CA LYS A 173 18.66 -5.48 2.17
C LYS A 173 17.77 -6.68 1.87
N PRO A 174 17.10 -6.70 0.71
CA PRO A 174 16.20 -7.79 0.33
C PRO A 174 16.89 -9.16 0.40
N ILE A 175 18.17 -9.23 0.01
CA ILE A 175 18.94 -10.48 0.05
C ILE A 175 19.13 -11.02 1.48
N ASP A 176 19.28 -10.14 2.47
CA ASP A 176 19.42 -10.57 3.87
C ASP A 176 18.06 -11.06 4.41
N ARG A 177 16.93 -10.45 3.99
CA ARG A 177 15.60 -10.96 4.30
C ARG A 177 15.35 -12.34 3.69
N LEU A 178 15.76 -12.53 2.44
CA LEU A 178 15.63 -13.83 1.76
C LEU A 178 16.49 -14.88 2.46
N ARG A 179 17.73 -14.55 2.83
CA ARG A 179 18.60 -15.45 3.59
C ARG A 179 17.97 -15.86 4.91
N ALA A 180 17.49 -14.89 5.69
CA ALA A 180 16.82 -15.16 6.96
C ALA A 180 15.59 -16.06 6.79
N LEU A 181 14.77 -15.82 5.74
CA LEU A 181 13.64 -16.68 5.40
C LEU A 181 14.07 -18.12 5.13
N LEU A 182 15.10 -18.31 4.30
CA LEU A 182 15.60 -19.65 3.92
C LEU A 182 16.23 -20.39 5.11
N GLU A 183 16.81 -19.68 6.06
CA GLU A 183 17.34 -20.24 7.31
C GLU A 183 16.20 -20.62 8.27
N GLU A 184 15.20 -19.74 8.47
CA GLU A 184 14.04 -19.99 9.33
C GLU A 184 13.22 -21.19 8.83
N ASP A 185 12.98 -21.23 7.52
CA ASP A 185 12.16 -22.22 6.84
C ASP A 185 12.99 -23.31 6.14
N ALA A 186 14.19 -23.64 6.65
CA ALA A 186 15.13 -24.55 5.99
C ALA A 186 14.53 -25.90 5.56
N LYS A 187 13.54 -26.42 6.30
CA LYS A 187 12.82 -27.65 5.93
C LYS A 187 12.03 -27.55 4.63
N TYR A 188 11.70 -26.34 4.18
CA TYR A 188 10.96 -26.08 2.93
C TYR A 188 11.88 -25.57 1.81
N ALA A 189 13.19 -25.68 1.96
CA ALA A 189 14.17 -25.19 0.99
C ALA A 189 13.92 -25.72 -0.45
N THR A 190 13.52 -27.00 -0.58
CA THR A 190 13.14 -27.59 -1.87
C THR A 190 11.91 -26.93 -2.47
N ILE A 191 10.91 -26.57 -1.66
CA ILE A 191 9.69 -25.90 -2.12
C ILE A 191 10.03 -24.50 -2.63
N TYR A 192 10.82 -23.72 -1.88
CA TYR A 192 11.29 -22.40 -2.32
C TYR A 192 12.10 -22.48 -3.61
N LYS A 193 13.02 -23.46 -3.70
CA LYS A 193 13.81 -23.69 -4.93
C LYS A 193 12.93 -23.96 -6.13
N ARG A 194 11.95 -24.86 -6.03
CA ARG A 194 11.01 -25.19 -7.11
C ARG A 194 10.20 -23.98 -7.57
N ILE A 195 9.66 -23.20 -6.62
CA ILE A 195 8.89 -21.99 -6.96
C ILE A 195 9.77 -21.00 -7.71
N LEU A 196 10.96 -20.69 -7.19
CA LEU A 196 11.88 -19.77 -7.82
C LEU A 196 12.32 -20.26 -9.21
N MET A 197 12.61 -21.55 -9.38
CA MET A 197 12.96 -22.11 -10.69
C MET A 197 11.80 -22.01 -11.69
N LEU A 198 10.58 -22.32 -11.24
CA LEU A 198 9.37 -22.28 -12.07
C LEU A 198 9.07 -20.85 -12.56
N CYS A 199 9.23 -19.86 -11.66
CA CYS A 199 9.00 -18.45 -11.94
C CYS A 199 10.17 -17.77 -12.67
N ASN A 200 11.33 -18.44 -12.81
CA ASN A 200 12.49 -17.92 -13.54
C ASN A 200 12.40 -18.14 -15.07
N ASP A 201 11.35 -18.79 -15.55
CA ASP A 201 11.08 -18.89 -16.98
C ASP A 201 10.72 -17.53 -17.58
N ALA A 202 11.02 -17.34 -18.87
CA ALA A 202 10.75 -16.08 -19.57
C ALA A 202 9.26 -15.71 -19.61
N SER A 203 8.36 -16.68 -19.49
CA SER A 203 6.90 -16.49 -19.41
C SER A 203 6.39 -16.32 -17.99
N GLY A 204 7.24 -16.52 -17.00
CA GLY A 204 6.84 -16.60 -15.59
C GLY A 204 5.96 -17.82 -15.30
N ALA A 205 5.41 -17.88 -14.09
CA ALA A 205 4.51 -18.95 -13.68
C ALA A 205 3.14 -18.41 -13.21
N THR A 206 2.07 -19.10 -13.62
CA THR A 206 0.73 -18.75 -13.11
C THR A 206 0.51 -19.36 -11.73
N THR A 207 -0.36 -18.75 -10.92
CA THR A 207 -0.71 -19.28 -9.59
C THR A 207 -1.19 -20.73 -9.65
N PRO A 208 -2.08 -21.15 -10.59
CA PRO A 208 -2.47 -22.56 -10.71
C PRO A 208 -1.29 -23.50 -10.99
N THR A 209 -0.30 -23.06 -11.80
CA THR A 209 0.89 -23.86 -12.09
C THR A 209 1.73 -24.08 -10.83
N ILE A 210 1.93 -23.02 -10.03
CA ILE A 210 2.67 -23.10 -8.77
C ILE A 210 1.93 -24.02 -7.78
N ASN A 211 0.61 -23.88 -7.67
CA ASN A 211 -0.22 -24.72 -6.81
C ASN A 211 -0.08 -26.20 -7.17
N GLY A 212 -0.10 -26.54 -8.46
CA GLY A 212 0.04 -27.92 -8.94
C GLY A 212 1.37 -28.56 -8.55
N VAL A 213 2.44 -27.78 -8.45
CA VAL A 213 3.78 -28.26 -8.07
C VAL A 213 3.95 -28.37 -6.55
N VAL A 214 3.32 -27.47 -5.77
CA VAL A 214 3.57 -27.34 -4.33
C VAL A 214 2.55 -28.09 -3.49
N ASP A 215 1.24 -27.95 -3.80
CA ASP A 215 0.18 -28.34 -2.87
C ASP A 215 0.10 -29.84 -2.58
N ASN A 216 0.65 -30.68 -3.45
CA ASN A 216 0.68 -32.14 -3.27
C ASN A 216 2.01 -32.65 -2.70
N ASP A 217 3.00 -31.79 -2.47
CA ASP A 217 4.27 -32.21 -1.92
C ASP A 217 4.10 -32.75 -0.47
N PRO A 218 4.72 -33.87 -0.10
CA PRO A 218 4.66 -34.43 1.25
C PRO A 218 5.10 -33.44 2.35
N LEU A 219 6.06 -32.57 2.07
CA LEU A 219 6.58 -31.58 3.03
C LEU A 219 5.52 -30.58 3.48
N VAL A 220 4.52 -30.31 2.65
CA VAL A 220 3.46 -29.33 2.95
C VAL A 220 2.17 -29.96 3.49
N GLN A 221 2.16 -31.27 3.77
CA GLN A 221 0.97 -31.95 4.29
C GLN A 221 0.83 -31.86 5.81
N LYS A 222 1.96 -31.70 6.56
CA LYS A 222 1.96 -31.65 8.03
C LYS A 222 3.01 -30.66 8.56
N PRO A 223 2.59 -29.43 8.94
CA PRO A 223 1.24 -28.86 8.84
C PRO A 223 0.79 -28.66 7.38
N ARG A 224 -0.53 -28.61 7.15
CA ARG A 224 -1.02 -28.34 5.80
C ARG A 224 -0.74 -26.89 5.42
N LEU A 225 0.12 -26.71 4.43
CA LEU A 225 0.45 -25.42 3.83
C LEU A 225 0.11 -25.47 2.33
N TYR A 226 -0.05 -24.31 1.73
CA TYR A 226 -0.41 -24.15 0.33
C TYR A 226 0.59 -23.20 -0.36
N ALA A 227 0.71 -23.32 -1.67
CA ALA A 227 1.61 -22.51 -2.47
C ALA A 227 1.54 -21.00 -2.18
N PRO A 228 0.36 -20.37 -1.99
CA PRO A 228 0.29 -18.95 -1.65
C PRO A 228 1.06 -18.54 -0.40
N HIS A 229 1.21 -19.43 0.58
CA HIS A 229 2.01 -19.18 1.79
C HIS A 229 3.50 -18.92 1.45
N PHE A 230 4.05 -19.71 0.56
CA PHE A 230 5.46 -19.62 0.14
C PHE A 230 5.66 -18.46 -0.83
N VAL A 231 4.72 -18.25 -1.74
CA VAL A 231 4.73 -17.13 -2.69
C VAL A 231 4.71 -15.80 -1.94
N ASP A 232 3.82 -15.62 -0.96
CA ASP A 232 3.73 -14.42 -0.12
C ASP A 232 5.05 -14.13 0.63
N LYS A 233 5.69 -15.17 1.19
CA LYS A 233 6.98 -15.02 1.86
C LYS A 233 8.10 -14.60 0.89
N LEU A 234 8.17 -15.19 -0.30
CA LEU A 234 9.15 -14.82 -1.33
C LEU A 234 8.90 -13.41 -1.88
N GLU A 235 7.64 -13.02 -2.08
CA GLU A 235 7.26 -11.67 -2.49
C GLU A 235 7.69 -10.62 -1.45
N LYS A 236 7.47 -10.88 -0.16
CA LYS A 236 7.90 -10.02 0.95
C LYS A 236 9.41 -9.85 1.05
N CYS A 237 10.17 -10.80 0.52
CA CYS A 237 11.62 -10.73 0.41
C CYS A 237 12.09 -10.15 -0.93
N ASP A 238 11.19 -9.65 -1.78
CA ASP A 238 11.46 -9.20 -3.14
C ASP A 238 12.09 -10.27 -4.06
N ALA A 239 11.95 -11.55 -3.72
CA ALA A 239 12.45 -12.66 -4.52
C ALA A 239 11.51 -13.03 -5.67
N LEU A 240 10.22 -12.73 -5.54
CA LEU A 240 9.20 -12.84 -6.57
C LEU A 240 8.50 -11.51 -6.79
N GLU A 241 8.01 -11.30 -8.00
CA GLU A 241 7.14 -10.18 -8.35
C GLU A 241 6.00 -10.64 -9.25
N TRP A 242 4.84 -9.99 -9.09
CA TRP A 242 3.67 -10.21 -9.91
C TRP A 242 3.62 -9.23 -11.09
N ARG A 243 3.57 -9.78 -12.34
CA ARG A 243 3.38 -9.03 -13.60
C ARG A 243 2.43 -9.80 -14.51
N LYS A 244 1.15 -10.01 -14.10
CA LYS A 244 0.18 -10.92 -14.76
C LYS A 244 0.55 -12.41 -14.65
N ALA A 245 1.75 -12.72 -14.22
CA ALA A 245 2.30 -13.99 -13.79
C ALA A 245 3.35 -13.71 -12.70
N TRP A 246 3.80 -14.73 -12.00
CA TRP A 246 4.89 -14.62 -11.04
C TRP A 246 6.24 -14.77 -11.75
N PHE A 247 7.14 -13.84 -11.48
CA PHE A 247 8.50 -13.83 -12.02
C PHE A 247 9.52 -13.81 -10.90
N THR A 248 10.60 -14.57 -11.08
CA THR A 248 11.76 -14.51 -10.20
C THR A 248 12.57 -13.25 -10.48
N THR A 249 12.81 -12.45 -9.46
CA THR A 249 13.60 -11.22 -9.51
C THR A 249 15.10 -11.52 -9.47
N GLU A 250 15.96 -10.49 -9.57
CA GLU A 250 17.41 -10.67 -9.37
C GLU A 250 17.72 -11.15 -7.93
N ILE A 251 16.95 -10.74 -6.93
CA ILE A 251 17.07 -11.26 -5.55
C ILE A 251 16.69 -12.74 -5.52
N GLY A 252 15.62 -13.12 -6.20
CA GLY A 252 15.22 -14.54 -6.31
C GLY A 252 16.26 -15.40 -7.01
N LYS A 253 16.97 -14.88 -8.03
CA LYS A 253 18.08 -15.58 -8.69
C LYS A 253 19.26 -15.80 -7.74
N GLN A 254 19.62 -14.80 -6.93
CA GLN A 254 20.61 -14.99 -5.86
C GLN A 254 20.13 -16.03 -4.81
N GLY A 255 18.81 -16.08 -4.54
CA GLY A 255 18.21 -17.15 -3.73
C GLY A 255 18.38 -18.53 -4.34
N LEU A 256 18.25 -18.67 -5.66
CA LEU A 256 18.55 -19.95 -6.35
C LEU A 256 20.02 -20.37 -6.21
N GLU A 257 20.94 -19.41 -6.23
CA GLU A 257 22.36 -19.69 -5.95
C GLU A 257 22.59 -20.18 -4.52
N MET A 258 21.90 -19.58 -3.52
CA MET A 258 21.96 -20.03 -2.13
C MET A 258 21.39 -21.45 -1.95
N LEU A 259 20.42 -21.83 -2.80
CA LEU A 259 19.76 -23.12 -2.78
C LEU A 259 20.40 -24.14 -3.77
N ALA A 260 21.59 -23.84 -4.32
CA ALA A 260 22.22 -24.71 -5.34
C ALA A 260 22.43 -26.14 -4.83
N ASP A 261 22.90 -26.29 -3.60
CA ASP A 261 23.21 -27.59 -2.96
C ASP A 261 21.97 -28.32 -2.44
N VAL A 262 20.79 -27.69 -2.45
CA VAL A 262 19.54 -28.32 -2.04
C VAL A 262 19.14 -29.32 -3.09
N VAL A 263 19.19 -30.63 -2.74
CA VAL A 263 18.78 -31.71 -3.63
C VAL A 263 17.26 -31.78 -3.66
N ASP A 264 16.69 -31.67 -4.84
CA ASP A 264 15.27 -31.91 -5.08
C ASP A 264 15.11 -33.41 -5.37
N GLU A 265 14.93 -34.21 -4.31
CA GLU A 265 14.62 -35.62 -4.50
C GLU A 265 13.24 -35.74 -5.15
N PRO A 266 13.12 -36.35 -6.35
CA PRO A 266 11.81 -36.57 -6.94
C PRO A 266 10.98 -37.39 -5.95
N THR A 267 9.82 -36.88 -5.58
CA THR A 267 8.85 -37.61 -4.75
C THR A 267 8.63 -38.97 -5.37
N ALA A 268 9.03 -40.03 -4.67
CA ALA A 268 8.81 -41.40 -5.14
C ALA A 268 7.33 -41.54 -5.51
N GLU A 269 7.07 -41.92 -6.75
CA GLU A 269 5.73 -42.28 -7.18
C GLU A 269 5.19 -43.27 -6.17
N TYR A 270 4.11 -42.90 -5.50
CA TYR A 270 3.38 -43.84 -4.65
C TYR A 270 2.87 -44.91 -5.60
N GLU A 271 3.54 -46.10 -5.60
CA GLU A 271 2.97 -47.29 -6.15
C GLU A 271 1.64 -47.53 -5.41
N GLU A 272 0.55 -47.37 -6.13
CA GLU A 272 -0.77 -47.81 -5.70
C GLU A 272 -0.70 -49.31 -5.40
N ASN A 273 -0.86 -49.67 -4.12
CA ASN A 273 -1.21 -51.00 -3.67
C ASN A 273 -2.62 -50.99 -3.14
#